data_95fe92871f3f2ebb2d98a85c2a2c90dd
#
_entry.id   95fe92871f3f2ebb2d98a85c2a2c90dd
#
_cell.length_a   1.000
_cell.length_b   1.000
_cell.length_c   1.000
_cell.angle_alpha   90.00
_cell.angle_beta   90.00
_cell.angle_gamma   90.00
#
_symmetry.space_group_name_H-M   'P 1'
#
loop_
_entity.id
_entity.type
_entity.pdbx_description
1 polymer ?
#
loop_
_entity_poly.entity_id
_entity_poly.type
_entity_poly.pdbx_seq_one_letter_code
_entity_poly.pdbx_strand_id
1 'polypeptide(L)'
;MHYYPGALHMHTTYSDGSGTIDHVIRSARDAGLRWIIVTDHDTLEGRPYQGWRDDVLVIVGYEITPDRNHFLTLNVDQIVDRKLPPQDFVDAVYDHGGFGIIAHPDERVQNSFKDIYRWDDWSVDGPRERSGRSVGIELWNFMSDWGEHLTQRNKEFIYFFPRQGLNGPTPETLAWWDRLNVAGRRTFGVGGVDAHAFKQRAPWGEIEVFGYKWIFETLTNYLLLPEPLALDPDTARHQVFGALAAGRSYFVNRMDGDCPSLTFAATSDDSTWHIGDSVSLQNGPLTLIADVDLDAEVQIIRNGRVFAKGLREVRQTITRSGVYRLEGYRKGRPWLYTNPIYVVE
;
A
#
# COMPACT_ATOMS: atom_id res chain seq x y z
N MET A 1 -19.23 7.94 2.28
CA MET A 1 -18.08 7.16 1.77
C MET A 1 -18.17 5.73 2.32
N HIS A 2 -17.81 4.74 1.50
CA HIS A 2 -17.70 3.33 1.88
C HIS A 2 -16.23 2.97 2.03
N TYR A 3 -15.89 2.22 3.07
CA TYR A 3 -14.53 1.82 3.38
C TYR A 3 -14.37 0.31 3.17
N TYR A 4 -13.43 -0.09 2.34
CA TYR A 4 -13.22 -1.49 1.99
C TYR A 4 -11.80 -1.94 2.32
N PRO A 5 -11.64 -2.78 3.36
CA PRO A 5 -10.34 -3.35 3.71
C PRO A 5 -9.84 -4.32 2.66
N GLY A 6 -8.55 -4.27 2.36
CA GLY A 6 -7.91 -5.20 1.45
C GLY A 6 -6.41 -5.28 1.64
N ALA A 7 -5.81 -6.24 0.99
CA ALA A 7 -4.36 -6.45 0.97
C ALA A 7 -3.85 -6.61 -0.45
N LEU A 8 -2.63 -6.22 -0.66
CA LEU A 8 -1.92 -6.37 -1.93
C LEU A 8 -0.48 -6.85 -1.68
N HIS A 9 0.14 -7.34 -2.74
CA HIS A 9 1.46 -7.93 -2.73
C HIS A 9 1.46 -9.27 -1.97
N MET A 10 1.14 -10.32 -2.67
CA MET A 10 1.11 -11.67 -2.12
C MET A 10 1.37 -12.70 -3.21
N HIS A 11 2.02 -13.78 -2.82
CA HIS A 11 2.48 -14.85 -3.67
C HIS A 11 1.80 -16.16 -3.34
N THR A 12 1.59 -16.99 -4.35
CA THR A 12 0.96 -18.30 -4.22
C THR A 12 1.90 -19.40 -4.74
N THR A 13 1.41 -20.64 -4.80
CA THR A 13 2.15 -21.75 -5.44
C THR A 13 2.31 -21.60 -6.95
N TYR A 14 1.83 -20.53 -7.57
CA TYR A 14 2.16 -20.17 -8.96
C TYR A 14 3.54 -19.53 -9.10
N SER A 15 4.11 -19.04 -8.00
CA SER A 15 5.50 -18.62 -7.91
C SER A 15 6.19 -19.30 -6.72
N ASP A 16 6.48 -18.60 -5.65
CA ASP A 16 7.25 -19.07 -4.51
C ASP A 16 6.51 -19.01 -3.16
N GLY A 17 5.25 -18.62 -3.18
CA GLY A 17 4.38 -18.73 -2.01
C GLY A 17 4.05 -20.20 -1.68
N SER A 18 3.83 -20.52 -0.43
CA SER A 18 3.58 -21.89 0.02
C SER A 18 2.12 -22.34 -0.08
N GLY A 19 1.18 -21.42 -0.23
CA GLY A 19 -0.25 -21.68 -0.27
C GLY A 19 -0.84 -21.61 -1.68
N THR A 20 -1.84 -22.45 -1.94
CA THR A 20 -2.63 -22.33 -3.18
C THR A 20 -3.44 -21.04 -3.15
N ILE A 21 -3.82 -20.51 -4.32
CA ILE A 21 -4.66 -19.31 -4.41
C ILE A 21 -6.00 -19.47 -3.65
N ASP A 22 -6.59 -20.67 -3.62
CA ASP A 22 -7.78 -20.95 -2.81
C ASP A 22 -7.51 -20.81 -1.31
N HIS A 23 -6.30 -21.16 -0.84
CA HIS A 23 -5.91 -20.95 0.55
C HIS A 23 -5.77 -19.47 0.84
N VAL A 24 -5.14 -18.71 -0.05
CA VAL A 24 -5.00 -17.24 0.05
C VAL A 24 -6.38 -16.57 0.13
N ILE A 25 -7.31 -16.95 -0.75
CA ILE A 25 -8.68 -16.41 -0.78
C ILE A 25 -9.42 -16.68 0.53
N ARG A 26 -9.41 -17.93 1.03
CA ARG A 26 -10.02 -18.26 2.32
C ARG A 26 -9.40 -17.48 3.48
N SER A 27 -8.09 -17.33 3.47
CA SER A 27 -7.35 -16.57 4.48
C SER A 27 -7.74 -15.09 4.46
N ALA A 28 -7.93 -14.50 3.29
CA ALA A 28 -8.37 -13.11 3.12
C ALA A 28 -9.79 -12.90 3.66
N ARG A 29 -10.73 -13.82 3.32
CA ARG A 29 -12.09 -13.81 3.86
C ARG A 29 -12.07 -13.90 5.40
N ASP A 30 -11.29 -14.84 5.94
CA ASP A 30 -11.22 -15.10 7.38
C ASP A 30 -10.50 -13.97 8.15
N ALA A 31 -9.72 -13.12 7.46
CA ALA A 31 -9.15 -11.86 7.96
C ALA A 31 -10.09 -10.66 7.80
N GLY A 32 -11.28 -10.86 7.21
CA GLY A 32 -12.28 -9.80 7.00
C GLY A 32 -11.97 -8.87 5.83
N LEU A 33 -11.10 -9.25 4.90
CA LEU A 33 -10.80 -8.45 3.72
C LEU A 33 -11.93 -8.53 2.69
N ARG A 34 -12.12 -7.46 1.93
CA ARG A 34 -13.11 -7.35 0.86
C ARG A 34 -12.49 -7.41 -0.54
N TRP A 35 -11.21 -7.16 -0.65
CA TRP A 35 -10.46 -7.27 -1.88
C TRP A 35 -9.02 -7.68 -1.60
N ILE A 36 -8.43 -8.42 -2.55
CA ILE A 36 -7.02 -8.77 -2.56
C ILE A 36 -6.44 -8.61 -3.96
N ILE A 37 -5.13 -8.29 -4.03
CA ILE A 37 -4.37 -8.29 -5.27
C ILE A 37 -3.24 -9.29 -5.14
N VAL A 38 -3.37 -10.41 -5.86
CA VAL A 38 -2.35 -11.46 -5.97
C VAL A 38 -1.33 -11.04 -7.02
N THR A 39 -0.05 -11.18 -6.71
CA THR A 39 1.06 -10.67 -7.53
C THR A 39 2.20 -11.67 -7.65
N ASP A 40 1.90 -12.91 -8.01
CA ASP A 40 2.92 -13.94 -8.24
C ASP A 40 4.02 -13.47 -9.19
N HIS A 41 5.26 -13.90 -8.99
CA HIS A 41 6.41 -13.49 -9.78
C HIS A 41 6.28 -13.88 -11.26
N ASP A 42 6.34 -12.89 -12.14
CA ASP A 42 6.40 -13.02 -13.59
C ASP A 42 5.34 -13.99 -14.20
N THR A 43 4.17 -14.13 -13.57
CA THR A 43 3.10 -15.03 -14.03
C THR A 43 1.70 -14.47 -13.82
N LEU A 44 0.78 -14.85 -14.70
CA LEU A 44 -0.65 -14.57 -14.63
C LEU A 44 -1.49 -15.86 -14.48
N GLU A 45 -0.88 -16.98 -14.07
CA GLU A 45 -1.57 -18.27 -13.93
C GLU A 45 -2.75 -18.23 -12.95
N GLY A 46 -2.73 -17.32 -11.98
CA GLY A 46 -3.83 -17.07 -11.05
C GLY A 46 -5.11 -16.47 -11.68
N ARG A 47 -5.08 -16.00 -12.93
CA ARG A 47 -6.21 -15.30 -13.58
C ARG A 47 -7.55 -16.02 -13.57
N PRO A 48 -7.65 -17.35 -13.71
CA PRO A 48 -8.94 -18.04 -13.61
C PRO A 48 -9.67 -17.82 -12.28
N TYR A 49 -9.00 -17.33 -11.27
CA TYR A 49 -9.57 -17.01 -9.96
C TYR A 49 -10.05 -15.56 -9.85
N GLN A 50 -9.74 -14.70 -10.80
CA GLN A 50 -10.13 -13.28 -10.77
C GLN A 50 -11.64 -13.12 -10.71
N GLY A 51 -12.11 -12.13 -9.96
CA GLY A 51 -13.51 -11.83 -9.72
C GLY A 51 -13.95 -12.15 -8.28
N TRP A 52 -15.25 -12.11 -8.04
CA TRP A 52 -15.80 -12.42 -6.72
C TRP A 52 -15.62 -13.90 -6.38
N ARG A 53 -15.03 -14.15 -5.22
CA ARG A 53 -14.93 -15.46 -4.58
C ARG A 53 -15.45 -15.34 -3.17
N ASP A 54 -16.62 -15.91 -2.91
CA ASP A 54 -17.40 -15.60 -1.74
C ASP A 54 -17.58 -14.06 -1.63
N ASP A 55 -17.16 -13.45 -0.51
CA ASP A 55 -17.25 -12.02 -0.27
C ASP A 55 -15.94 -11.24 -0.56
N VAL A 56 -14.96 -11.88 -1.19
CA VAL A 56 -13.66 -11.28 -1.52
C VAL A 56 -13.54 -11.06 -3.03
N LEU A 57 -13.26 -9.83 -3.44
CA LEU A 57 -12.89 -9.52 -4.82
C LEU A 57 -11.42 -9.87 -5.02
N VAL A 58 -11.17 -10.91 -5.81
CA VAL A 58 -9.82 -11.34 -6.19
C VAL A 58 -9.40 -10.63 -7.45
N ILE A 59 -8.29 -9.94 -7.38
CA ILE A 59 -7.65 -9.28 -8.52
C ILE A 59 -6.29 -9.95 -8.72
N VAL A 60 -5.96 -10.26 -9.97
CA VAL A 60 -4.69 -10.89 -10.33
C VAL A 60 -3.87 -9.93 -11.17
N GLY A 61 -2.76 -9.53 -10.62
CA GLY A 61 -1.63 -8.90 -11.29
C GLY A 61 -0.43 -9.83 -11.25
N TYR A 62 0.76 -9.27 -11.37
CA TYR A 62 2.00 -10.00 -11.12
C TYR A 62 3.11 -9.03 -10.71
N GLU A 63 4.16 -9.54 -10.13
CA GLU A 63 5.36 -8.79 -9.83
C GLU A 63 6.41 -9.06 -10.90
N ILE A 64 6.87 -7.99 -11.60
CA ILE A 64 8.07 -8.03 -12.42
C ILE A 64 9.26 -8.13 -11.49
N THR A 65 10.03 -9.22 -11.58
CA THR A 65 11.05 -9.60 -10.59
C THR A 65 12.44 -9.78 -11.23
N PRO A 66 13.12 -8.70 -11.63
CA PRO A 66 14.56 -8.73 -11.90
C PRO A 66 15.34 -8.89 -10.59
N ASP A 67 16.68 -8.92 -10.65
CA ASP A 67 17.52 -8.99 -9.44
C ASP A 67 17.28 -7.82 -8.46
N ARG A 68 16.79 -6.70 -8.97
CA ARG A 68 16.39 -5.48 -8.24
C ARG A 68 15.30 -4.74 -9.00
N ASN A 69 14.69 -3.73 -8.38
CA ASN A 69 13.66 -2.90 -9.00
C ASN A 69 12.37 -3.68 -9.28
N HIS A 70 11.85 -4.34 -8.26
CA HIS A 70 10.58 -5.06 -8.37
C HIS A 70 9.40 -4.11 -8.59
N PHE A 71 8.44 -4.56 -9.40
CA PHE A 71 7.32 -3.73 -9.78
C PHE A 71 6.01 -4.53 -9.86
N LEU A 72 5.07 -4.19 -9.02
CA LEU A 72 3.73 -4.80 -9.07
C LEU A 72 2.96 -4.25 -10.26
N THR A 73 2.49 -5.14 -11.09
CA THR A 73 1.84 -4.82 -12.37
C THR A 73 0.38 -5.19 -12.33
N LEU A 74 -0.48 -4.23 -12.64
CA LEU A 74 -1.92 -4.34 -12.53
C LEU A 74 -2.60 -4.02 -13.87
N ASN A 75 -3.73 -4.68 -14.13
CA ASN A 75 -4.57 -4.46 -15.31
C ASN A 75 -3.84 -4.66 -16.65
N VAL A 76 -3.00 -5.67 -16.74
CA VAL A 76 -2.33 -6.08 -17.99
C VAL A 76 -2.69 -7.52 -18.35
N ASP A 77 -2.65 -7.83 -19.65
CA ASP A 77 -3.03 -9.14 -20.18
C ASP A 77 -1.84 -10.02 -20.57
N GLN A 78 -0.64 -9.48 -20.47
CA GLN A 78 0.59 -10.15 -20.88
C GLN A 78 1.73 -9.84 -19.92
N ILE A 79 2.71 -10.73 -19.89
CA ILE A 79 3.91 -10.57 -19.09
C ILE A 79 4.89 -9.66 -19.84
N VAL A 80 5.38 -8.64 -19.15
CA VAL A 80 6.47 -7.78 -19.61
C VAL A 80 7.80 -8.42 -19.28
N ASP A 81 8.76 -8.37 -20.20
CA ASP A 81 10.07 -8.99 -19.98
C ASP A 81 10.83 -8.28 -18.84
N ARG A 82 11.08 -9.03 -17.77
CA ARG A 82 11.83 -8.55 -16.58
C ARG A 82 13.29 -8.18 -16.87
N LYS A 83 13.82 -8.55 -18.04
CA LYS A 83 15.20 -8.21 -18.43
C LYS A 83 15.32 -6.80 -19.01
N LEU A 84 14.20 -6.14 -19.29
CA LEU A 84 14.20 -4.74 -19.70
C LEU A 84 14.75 -3.85 -18.59
N PRO A 85 15.41 -2.74 -18.92
CA PRO A 85 15.71 -1.69 -17.94
C PRO A 85 14.45 -1.22 -17.21
N PRO A 86 14.54 -0.79 -15.93
CA PRO A 86 13.37 -0.42 -15.12
C PRO A 86 12.42 0.56 -15.82
N GLN A 87 12.94 1.61 -16.46
CA GLN A 87 12.10 2.56 -17.17
C GLN A 87 11.35 1.92 -18.36
N ASP A 88 11.98 0.99 -19.07
CA ASP A 88 11.40 0.38 -20.26
C ASP A 88 10.32 -0.62 -19.90
N PHE A 89 10.47 -1.41 -18.83
CA PHE A 89 9.37 -2.27 -18.38
C PHE A 89 8.22 -1.47 -17.75
N VAL A 90 8.51 -0.37 -17.04
CA VAL A 90 7.45 0.53 -16.56
C VAL A 90 6.67 1.08 -17.73
N ASP A 91 7.35 1.65 -18.75
CA ASP A 91 6.67 2.18 -19.94
C ASP A 91 5.81 1.09 -20.62
N ALA A 92 6.36 -0.13 -20.81
CA ALA A 92 5.64 -1.24 -21.43
C ALA A 92 4.35 -1.61 -20.66
N VAL A 93 4.37 -1.61 -19.32
CA VAL A 93 3.17 -1.85 -18.51
C VAL A 93 2.08 -0.82 -18.82
N TYR A 94 2.45 0.45 -18.90
CA TYR A 94 1.49 1.52 -19.17
C TYR A 94 1.02 1.54 -20.64
N ASP A 95 1.88 1.16 -21.58
CA ASP A 95 1.52 1.03 -23.01
C ASP A 95 0.53 -0.10 -23.24
N HIS A 96 0.55 -1.15 -22.40
CA HIS A 96 -0.44 -2.21 -22.38
C HIS A 96 -1.74 -1.85 -21.65
N GLY A 97 -1.92 -0.58 -21.26
CA GLY A 97 -3.12 -0.11 -20.55
C GLY A 97 -3.17 -0.44 -19.07
N GLY A 98 -2.08 -0.97 -18.52
CA GLY A 98 -1.92 -1.22 -17.10
C GLY A 98 -1.43 -0.01 -16.32
N PHE A 99 -1.20 -0.23 -15.05
CA PHE A 99 -0.46 0.65 -14.15
C PHE A 99 0.28 -0.20 -13.12
N GLY A 100 1.14 0.41 -12.31
CA GLY A 100 1.90 -0.37 -11.34
C GLY A 100 2.27 0.36 -10.09
N ILE A 101 2.90 -0.41 -9.20
CA ILE A 101 3.35 0.02 -7.88
C ILE A 101 4.82 -0.39 -7.73
N ILE A 102 5.67 0.55 -7.38
CA ILE A 102 7.06 0.29 -7.03
C ILE A 102 7.07 -0.50 -5.72
N ALA A 103 7.55 -1.74 -5.78
CA ALA A 103 7.57 -2.66 -4.65
C ALA A 103 8.76 -2.37 -3.73
N HIS A 104 8.54 -2.47 -2.40
CA HIS A 104 9.56 -2.39 -1.33
C HIS A 104 10.82 -1.56 -1.71
N PRO A 105 10.67 -0.27 -2.11
CA PRO A 105 11.76 0.52 -2.69
C PRO A 105 12.94 0.73 -1.73
N ASP A 106 12.74 0.43 -0.47
CA ASP A 106 13.62 0.77 0.62
C ASP A 106 14.32 -0.44 1.26
N GLU A 107 14.20 -1.58 0.63
CA GLU A 107 14.83 -2.81 1.08
C GLU A 107 16.36 -2.73 0.90
N ARG A 108 17.10 -2.52 1.98
CA ARG A 108 18.52 -2.12 1.93
C ARG A 108 19.48 -3.16 2.47
N VAL A 109 19.03 -4.04 3.33
CA VAL A 109 19.92 -4.92 4.09
C VAL A 109 19.95 -6.30 3.48
N GLN A 110 21.12 -6.69 2.97
CA GLN A 110 21.42 -8.08 2.71
C GLN A 110 21.82 -8.77 4.03
N ASN A 111 21.20 -9.88 4.33
CA ASN A 111 21.53 -10.70 5.49
C ASN A 111 21.47 -12.20 5.15
N SER A 112 21.61 -13.09 6.13
CA SER A 112 21.59 -14.54 5.90
C SER A 112 20.19 -15.10 5.56
N PHE A 113 19.17 -14.27 5.50
CA PHE A 113 17.77 -14.68 5.28
C PHE A 113 17.18 -14.07 4.01
N LYS A 114 17.75 -12.98 3.49
CA LYS A 114 17.27 -12.31 2.28
C LYS A 114 18.37 -11.58 1.54
N ASP A 115 18.19 -11.44 0.25
CA ASP A 115 18.95 -10.55 -0.62
C ASP A 115 18.39 -9.13 -0.60
N ILE A 116 18.95 -8.22 -1.40
CA ILE A 116 18.51 -6.84 -1.56
C ILE A 116 17.75 -6.74 -2.88
N TYR A 117 16.44 -6.43 -2.80
CA TYR A 117 15.57 -6.30 -3.97
C TYR A 117 15.08 -4.86 -4.20
N ARG A 118 15.67 -3.89 -3.52
CA ARG A 118 15.26 -2.49 -3.51
C ARG A 118 15.17 -1.87 -4.91
N TRP A 119 14.42 -0.79 -5.00
CA TRP A 119 14.40 0.08 -6.15
C TRP A 119 15.70 0.92 -6.22
N ASP A 120 16.58 0.63 -7.15
CA ASP A 120 17.92 1.26 -7.24
C ASP A 120 17.89 2.63 -7.87
N ASP A 121 17.02 2.84 -8.86
CA ASP A 121 16.97 4.09 -9.63
C ASP A 121 15.72 4.90 -9.26
N TRP A 122 15.85 5.74 -8.28
CA TRP A 122 14.77 6.63 -7.81
C TRP A 122 14.47 7.79 -8.79
N SER A 123 15.15 7.88 -9.92
CA SER A 123 14.76 8.75 -11.02
C SER A 123 13.61 8.16 -11.85
N VAL A 124 13.46 6.83 -11.83
CA VAL A 124 12.34 6.12 -12.44
C VAL A 124 11.16 6.12 -11.46
N ASP A 125 10.25 7.05 -11.66
CA ASP A 125 9.13 7.32 -10.76
C ASP A 125 7.76 7.19 -11.48
N GLY A 126 7.73 6.44 -12.59
CA GLY A 126 6.56 6.19 -13.40
C GLY A 126 6.85 6.20 -14.90
N PRO A 127 5.85 6.11 -15.77
CA PRO A 127 6.05 6.08 -17.21
C PRO A 127 6.59 7.43 -17.72
N ARG A 128 7.36 7.38 -18.82
CA ARG A 128 7.87 8.59 -19.50
C ARG A 128 6.72 9.47 -19.98
N GLU A 129 5.72 8.86 -20.61
CA GLU A 129 4.51 9.56 -20.96
C GLU A 129 3.56 9.65 -19.76
N ARG A 130 3.41 10.87 -19.25
CA ARG A 130 2.76 11.09 -17.95
C ARG A 130 1.32 11.59 -18.03
N SER A 131 0.70 11.56 -19.17
CA SER A 131 -0.66 12.10 -19.42
C SER A 131 -1.73 11.49 -18.50
N GLY A 132 -1.83 12.01 -17.25
CA GLY A 132 -2.81 11.59 -16.27
C GLY A 132 -2.58 10.22 -15.62
N ARG A 133 -1.43 9.59 -15.86
CA ARG A 133 -1.07 8.27 -15.31
C ARG A 133 -0.27 8.43 -14.03
N SER A 134 -0.70 7.79 -12.95
CA SER A 134 -0.01 7.76 -11.67
C SER A 134 0.63 6.40 -11.42
N VAL A 135 1.77 6.40 -10.75
CA VAL A 135 2.42 5.20 -10.22
C VAL A 135 2.16 5.12 -8.71
N GLY A 136 2.07 3.92 -8.19
CA GLY A 136 2.05 3.67 -6.75
C GLY A 136 3.45 3.45 -6.18
N ILE A 137 3.57 3.61 -4.87
CA ILE A 137 4.76 3.21 -4.12
C ILE A 137 4.30 2.42 -2.88
N GLU A 138 4.90 1.27 -2.65
CA GLU A 138 4.82 0.64 -1.33
C GLU A 138 5.61 1.50 -0.33
N LEU A 139 4.89 2.28 0.45
CA LEU A 139 5.50 3.10 1.50
C LEU A 139 5.96 2.25 2.68
N TRP A 140 5.28 1.14 2.91
CA TRP A 140 5.60 0.14 3.93
C TRP A 140 5.35 -1.25 3.35
N ASN A 141 6.36 -2.07 3.28
CA ASN A 141 6.24 -3.49 3.00
C ASN A 141 6.53 -4.28 4.27
N PHE A 142 5.60 -5.15 4.69
CA PHE A 142 5.69 -5.87 5.95
C PHE A 142 6.90 -6.81 5.99
N MET A 143 7.05 -7.67 4.97
CA MET A 143 8.12 -8.68 4.97
C MET A 143 9.50 -8.05 4.83
N SER A 144 9.62 -7.00 4.03
CA SER A 144 10.87 -6.27 3.87
C SER A 144 11.30 -5.60 5.18
N ASP A 145 10.42 -4.83 5.84
CA ASP A 145 10.71 -4.17 7.12
C ASP A 145 11.07 -5.19 8.20
N TRP A 146 10.26 -6.26 8.32
CA TRP A 146 10.54 -7.32 9.27
C TRP A 146 11.87 -8.03 8.98
N GLY A 147 12.16 -8.31 7.69
CA GLY A 147 13.36 -8.99 7.22
C GLY A 147 14.65 -8.18 7.41
N GLU A 148 14.57 -6.83 7.36
CA GLU A 148 15.71 -5.92 7.55
C GLU A 148 16.44 -6.14 8.89
N HIS A 149 15.70 -6.53 9.93
CA HIS A 149 16.22 -6.68 11.30
C HIS A 149 16.55 -8.11 11.68
N LEU A 150 16.37 -9.07 10.77
CA LEU A 150 16.67 -10.48 11.06
C LEU A 150 18.15 -10.74 11.17
N THR A 151 18.53 -11.44 12.23
CA THR A 151 19.87 -11.98 12.47
C THR A 151 19.76 -13.40 13.02
N GLN A 152 20.83 -14.19 12.94
CA GLN A 152 20.88 -15.52 13.54
C GLN A 152 20.66 -15.50 15.07
N ARG A 153 20.88 -14.35 15.72
CA ARG A 153 20.75 -14.21 17.18
C ARG A 153 19.33 -13.84 17.62
N ASN A 154 18.56 -13.12 16.77
CA ASN A 154 17.26 -12.58 17.17
C ASN A 154 16.08 -13.20 16.41
N LYS A 155 16.33 -14.08 15.42
CA LYS A 155 15.29 -14.61 14.53
C LYS A 155 14.11 -15.23 15.26
N GLU A 156 14.37 -16.03 16.31
CA GLU A 156 13.32 -16.65 17.12
C GLU A 156 12.52 -15.61 17.89
N PHE A 157 13.20 -14.65 18.51
CA PHE A 157 12.54 -13.57 19.24
C PHE A 157 11.66 -12.73 18.31
N ILE A 158 12.19 -12.28 17.16
CA ILE A 158 11.42 -11.48 16.19
C ILE A 158 10.30 -12.31 15.54
N TYR A 159 10.48 -13.62 15.35
CA TYR A 159 9.43 -14.50 14.87
C TYR A 159 8.25 -14.59 15.85
N PHE A 160 8.49 -14.78 17.13
CA PHE A 160 7.45 -14.86 18.16
C PHE A 160 6.87 -13.48 18.53
N PHE A 161 7.65 -12.42 18.35
CA PHE A 161 7.26 -11.03 18.61
C PHE A 161 7.49 -10.15 17.37
N PRO A 162 6.82 -10.43 16.25
CA PRO A 162 7.15 -9.84 14.95
C PRO A 162 7.03 -8.31 14.95
N ARG A 163 6.13 -7.76 15.76
CA ARG A 163 5.99 -6.33 15.95
C ARG A 163 7.28 -5.62 16.43
N GLN A 164 8.16 -6.33 17.11
CA GLN A 164 9.45 -5.77 17.55
C GLN A 164 10.46 -5.65 16.41
N GLY A 165 10.22 -6.30 15.27
CA GLY A 165 10.99 -6.17 14.05
C GLY A 165 10.51 -5.07 13.11
N LEU A 166 9.38 -4.40 13.41
CA LEU A 166 8.81 -3.40 12.51
C LEU A 166 9.12 -1.98 12.96
N ASN A 167 9.62 -1.15 12.02
CA ASN A 167 9.91 0.28 12.22
C ASN A 167 8.96 1.20 11.43
N GLY A 168 8.27 0.67 10.43
CA GLY A 168 7.40 1.45 9.55
C GLY A 168 8.12 2.01 8.32
N PRO A 169 7.43 2.86 7.56
CA PRO A 169 7.99 3.52 6.39
C PRO A 169 9.28 4.26 6.73
N THR A 170 10.30 4.14 5.87
CA THR A 170 11.53 4.89 6.11
C THR A 170 11.36 6.38 5.81
N PRO A 171 12.09 7.25 6.50
CA PRO A 171 12.06 8.69 6.21
C PRO A 171 12.40 9.02 4.75
N GLU A 172 13.27 8.24 4.13
CA GLU A 172 13.70 8.44 2.75
C GLU A 172 12.59 8.13 1.76
N THR A 173 11.88 7.01 1.91
CA THR A 173 10.73 6.66 1.06
C THR A 173 9.61 7.67 1.22
N LEU A 174 9.29 8.09 2.45
CA LEU A 174 8.30 9.15 2.70
C LEU A 174 8.72 10.47 2.06
N ALA A 175 9.99 10.87 2.19
CA ALA A 175 10.48 12.10 1.58
C ALA A 175 10.48 12.04 0.05
N TRP A 176 10.76 10.88 -0.55
CA TRP A 176 10.65 10.69 -1.98
C TRP A 176 9.20 10.82 -2.47
N TRP A 177 8.28 10.13 -1.82
CA TRP A 177 6.86 10.21 -2.10
C TRP A 177 6.31 11.65 -1.98
N ASP A 178 6.67 12.37 -0.90
CA ASP A 178 6.29 13.76 -0.70
C ASP A 178 6.83 14.66 -1.83
N ARG A 179 8.10 14.48 -2.25
CA ARG A 179 8.68 15.26 -3.38
C ARG A 179 7.93 15.02 -4.68
N LEU A 180 7.58 13.77 -4.99
CA LEU A 180 6.82 13.42 -6.19
C LEU A 180 5.45 14.09 -6.21
N ASN A 181 4.73 14.04 -5.09
CA ASN A 181 3.42 14.66 -4.98
C ASN A 181 3.47 16.18 -5.01
N VAL A 182 4.45 16.81 -4.39
CA VAL A 182 4.70 18.26 -4.49
C VAL A 182 5.06 18.67 -5.92
N ALA A 183 5.75 17.83 -6.67
CA ALA A 183 6.02 18.03 -8.11
C ALA A 183 4.81 17.74 -9.02
N GLY A 184 3.63 17.42 -8.46
CA GLY A 184 2.41 17.18 -9.22
C GLY A 184 2.29 15.79 -9.84
N ARG A 185 3.12 14.81 -9.44
CA ARG A 185 3.12 13.46 -10.02
C ARG A 185 1.89 12.63 -9.66
N ARG A 186 1.17 12.98 -8.60
CA ARG A 186 -0.01 12.23 -8.11
C ARG A 186 0.32 10.76 -7.79
N THR A 187 1.50 10.52 -7.23
CA THR A 187 1.94 9.20 -6.81
C THR A 187 1.17 8.76 -5.57
N PHE A 188 0.47 7.63 -5.65
CA PHE A 188 -0.26 7.09 -4.50
C PHE A 188 0.62 6.16 -3.65
N GLY A 189 0.37 6.14 -2.33
CA GLY A 189 1.07 5.28 -1.38
C GLY A 189 0.18 4.13 -0.90
N VAL A 190 0.79 2.96 -0.70
CA VAL A 190 0.12 1.76 -0.19
C VAL A 190 0.98 1.04 0.85
N GLY A 191 0.34 0.16 1.64
CA GLY A 191 1.03 -0.84 2.44
C GLY A 191 0.97 -2.21 1.75
N GLY A 192 2.11 -2.83 1.51
CA GLY A 192 2.21 -4.19 0.96
C GLY A 192 2.52 -5.22 2.03
N VAL A 193 2.00 -6.44 1.89
CA VAL A 193 2.27 -7.51 2.87
C VAL A 193 3.38 -8.43 2.43
N ASP A 194 3.57 -8.64 1.13
CA ASP A 194 4.56 -9.54 0.53
C ASP A 194 4.48 -10.96 1.09
N ALA A 195 3.24 -11.46 1.12
CA ALA A 195 2.89 -12.69 1.81
C ALA A 195 3.30 -13.93 1.03
N HIS A 196 4.13 -14.78 1.64
CA HIS A 196 4.58 -16.05 1.06
C HIS A 196 4.21 -17.27 1.94
N ALA A 197 3.99 -17.06 3.24
CA ALA A 197 3.77 -18.10 4.23
C ALA A 197 4.90 -19.17 4.21
N PHE A 198 6.15 -18.71 4.19
CA PHE A 198 7.32 -19.58 4.03
C PHE A 198 7.35 -20.73 5.04
N LYS A 199 7.58 -21.95 4.54
CA LYS A 199 7.77 -23.11 5.38
C LYS A 199 9.22 -23.25 5.80
N GLN A 200 9.45 -23.36 7.10
CA GLN A 200 10.77 -23.50 7.70
C GLN A 200 10.84 -24.73 8.61
N ARG A 201 11.96 -25.46 8.56
CA ARG A 201 12.20 -26.55 9.49
C ARG A 201 12.70 -26.02 10.83
N ALA A 202 11.99 -26.34 11.90
CA ALA A 202 12.38 -26.12 13.28
C ALA A 202 12.71 -27.46 13.95
N PRO A 203 13.43 -27.50 15.09
CA PRO A 203 13.74 -28.74 15.82
C PRO A 203 12.51 -29.58 16.20
N TRP A 204 11.35 -28.94 16.33
CA TRP A 204 10.08 -29.56 16.72
C TRP A 204 9.13 -29.82 15.54
N GLY A 205 9.55 -29.59 14.28
CA GLY A 205 8.75 -29.83 13.09
C GLY A 205 8.83 -28.69 12.07
N GLU A 206 7.94 -28.74 11.07
CA GLU A 206 7.79 -27.65 10.10
C GLU A 206 6.96 -26.51 10.71
N ILE A 207 7.41 -25.28 10.53
CA ILE A 207 6.69 -24.06 10.92
C ILE A 207 6.38 -23.26 9.68
N GLU A 208 5.25 -22.55 9.69
CA GLU A 208 4.87 -21.57 8.67
C GLU A 208 5.20 -20.17 9.19
N VAL A 209 6.08 -19.48 8.48
CA VAL A 209 6.45 -18.11 8.82
C VAL A 209 5.39 -17.17 8.26
N PHE A 210 4.58 -16.61 9.15
CA PHE A 210 3.47 -15.70 8.84
C PHE A 210 2.49 -16.25 7.81
N GLY A 211 1.64 -17.19 8.26
CA GLY A 211 0.53 -17.69 7.44
C GLY A 211 -0.37 -16.57 6.91
N TYR A 212 -0.97 -16.78 5.73
CA TYR A 212 -1.70 -15.74 5.00
C TYR A 212 -2.74 -15.01 5.85
N LYS A 213 -3.58 -15.73 6.61
CA LYS A 213 -4.58 -15.08 7.47
C LYS A 213 -3.93 -14.11 8.45
N TRP A 214 -2.86 -14.54 9.10
CA TRP A 214 -2.18 -13.74 10.09
C TRP A 214 -1.56 -12.46 9.48
N ILE A 215 -0.88 -12.59 8.32
CA ILE A 215 -0.22 -11.44 7.68
C ILE A 215 -1.27 -10.45 7.11
N PHE A 216 -2.43 -10.93 6.67
CA PHE A 216 -3.54 -10.08 6.24
C PHE A 216 -4.17 -9.28 7.38
N GLU A 217 -3.95 -9.68 8.62
CA GLU A 217 -4.34 -8.93 9.83
C GLU A 217 -3.26 -7.93 10.27
N THR A 218 -2.20 -7.71 9.48
CA THR A 218 -1.11 -6.75 9.76
C THR A 218 -1.30 -5.44 8.99
N LEU A 219 -0.72 -5.27 7.81
CA LEU A 219 -0.90 -4.09 6.98
C LEU A 219 -2.14 -4.23 6.09
N THR A 220 -3.15 -3.44 6.39
CA THR A 220 -4.42 -3.42 5.64
C THR A 220 -4.61 -2.08 4.96
N ASN A 221 -4.91 -2.09 3.67
CA ASN A 221 -5.29 -0.91 2.91
C ASN A 221 -6.81 -0.74 2.95
N TYR A 222 -7.27 0.47 3.18
CA TYR A 222 -8.68 0.84 3.12
C TYR A 222 -8.92 1.72 1.91
N LEU A 223 -9.79 1.28 1.00
CA LEU A 223 -10.25 2.09 -0.12
C LEU A 223 -11.46 2.93 0.29
N LEU A 224 -11.51 4.16 -0.17
CA LEU A 224 -12.63 5.07 0.01
C LEU A 224 -13.40 5.17 -1.31
N LEU A 225 -14.60 4.63 -1.33
CA LEU A 225 -15.49 4.65 -2.50
C LEU A 225 -16.72 5.51 -2.22
N PRO A 226 -17.16 6.34 -3.18
CA PRO A 226 -18.40 7.09 -3.06
C PRO A 226 -19.63 6.17 -3.12
N GLU A 227 -19.54 5.08 -3.88
CA GLU A 227 -20.57 4.08 -4.08
C GLU A 227 -20.09 2.71 -3.58
N PRO A 228 -21.02 1.80 -3.25
CA PRO A 228 -20.64 0.44 -2.89
C PRO A 228 -19.88 -0.27 -4.01
N LEU A 229 -19.01 -1.22 -3.64
CA LEU A 229 -18.40 -2.14 -4.60
C LEU A 229 -19.49 -2.87 -5.38
N ALA A 230 -19.38 -2.83 -6.70
CA ALA A 230 -20.35 -3.44 -7.62
C ALA A 230 -20.37 -4.97 -7.46
N LEU A 231 -21.53 -5.56 -7.72
CA LEU A 231 -21.66 -7.02 -7.78
C LEU A 231 -21.01 -7.59 -9.06
N ASP A 232 -21.00 -6.82 -10.13
CA ASP A 232 -20.26 -7.17 -11.36
C ASP A 232 -18.76 -7.10 -11.09
N PRO A 233 -18.01 -8.20 -11.29
CA PRO A 233 -16.60 -8.28 -10.88
C PRO A 233 -15.69 -7.33 -11.66
N ASP A 234 -15.97 -7.08 -12.94
CA ASP A 234 -15.16 -6.16 -13.75
C ASP A 234 -15.38 -4.72 -13.31
N THR A 235 -16.62 -4.33 -13.06
CA THR A 235 -16.94 -3.01 -12.50
C THR A 235 -16.29 -2.81 -11.14
N ALA A 236 -16.39 -3.81 -10.24
CA ALA A 236 -15.76 -3.76 -8.92
C ALA A 236 -14.23 -3.63 -9.01
N ARG A 237 -13.60 -4.38 -9.93
CA ARG A 237 -12.16 -4.28 -10.18
C ARG A 237 -11.76 -2.87 -10.64
N HIS A 238 -12.52 -2.28 -11.55
CA HIS A 238 -12.29 -0.89 -12.00
C HIS A 238 -12.49 0.14 -10.89
N GLN A 239 -13.44 -0.10 -9.97
CA GLN A 239 -13.60 0.75 -8.78
C GLN A 239 -12.35 0.68 -7.87
N VAL A 240 -11.80 -0.53 -7.63
CA VAL A 240 -10.56 -0.70 -6.86
C VAL A 240 -9.39 0.01 -7.54
N PHE A 241 -9.19 -0.21 -8.84
CA PHE A 241 -8.11 0.44 -9.59
C PHE A 241 -8.25 1.95 -9.63
N GLY A 242 -9.46 2.46 -9.86
CA GLY A 242 -9.73 3.88 -9.86
C GLY A 242 -9.49 4.54 -8.50
N ALA A 243 -9.84 3.85 -7.40
CA ALA A 243 -9.56 4.35 -6.05
C ALA A 243 -8.06 4.38 -5.75
N LEU A 244 -7.32 3.31 -6.07
CA LEU A 244 -5.86 3.27 -5.90
C LEU A 244 -5.18 4.37 -6.73
N ALA A 245 -5.45 4.44 -8.02
CA ALA A 245 -4.85 5.42 -8.93
C ALA A 245 -5.18 6.87 -8.55
N ALA A 246 -6.35 7.12 -7.99
CA ALA A 246 -6.73 8.44 -7.47
C ALA A 246 -6.17 8.74 -6.07
N GLY A 247 -5.49 7.80 -5.43
CA GLY A 247 -5.03 7.92 -4.05
C GLY A 247 -6.19 8.01 -3.04
N ARG A 248 -7.35 7.44 -3.34
CA ARG A 248 -8.48 7.36 -2.39
C ARG A 248 -8.34 6.16 -1.47
N SER A 249 -7.24 6.15 -0.74
CA SER A 249 -6.90 5.08 0.19
C SER A 249 -6.01 5.56 1.33
N TYR A 250 -6.01 4.77 2.39
CA TYR A 250 -5.04 4.83 3.48
C TYR A 250 -4.69 3.41 3.90
N PHE A 251 -3.61 3.23 4.65
CA PHE A 251 -3.28 1.93 5.22
C PHE A 251 -2.97 2.01 6.71
N VAL A 252 -3.17 0.89 7.37
CA VAL A 252 -3.10 0.77 8.84
C VAL A 252 -2.30 -0.48 9.21
N ASN A 253 -1.41 -0.35 10.19
CA ASN A 253 -0.85 -1.50 10.88
C ASN A 253 -1.83 -1.97 11.97
N ARG A 254 -2.65 -2.96 11.64
CA ARG A 254 -3.69 -3.51 12.54
C ARG A 254 -3.13 -4.19 13.79
N MET A 255 -1.85 -4.57 13.80
CA MET A 255 -1.18 -5.09 15.01
C MET A 255 -1.18 -4.05 16.14
N ASP A 256 -1.29 -2.77 15.81
CA ASP A 256 -1.41 -1.65 16.74
C ASP A 256 -2.86 -1.19 16.95
N GLY A 257 -3.81 -1.84 16.33
CA GLY A 257 -5.24 -1.58 16.35
C GLY A 257 -5.77 -1.22 14.97
N ASP A 258 -7.00 -1.59 14.72
CA ASP A 258 -7.66 -1.33 13.45
C ASP A 258 -8.23 0.10 13.40
N CYS A 259 -8.40 0.63 12.19
CA CYS A 259 -9.06 1.91 11.92
C CYS A 259 -9.92 1.76 10.65
N PRO A 260 -11.05 1.05 10.73
CA PRO A 260 -11.89 0.75 9.59
C PRO A 260 -12.56 1.98 8.99
N SER A 261 -12.56 3.09 9.70
CA SER A 261 -12.98 4.40 9.22
C SER A 261 -12.14 5.48 9.89
N LEU A 262 -11.86 6.53 9.15
CA LEU A 262 -11.24 7.73 9.68
C LEU A 262 -11.84 8.96 8.98
N THR A 263 -11.81 10.10 9.64
CA THR A 263 -12.03 11.37 8.99
C THR A 263 -10.68 12.01 8.69
N PHE A 264 -10.36 12.17 7.40
CA PHE A 264 -9.33 13.09 6.93
C PHE A 264 -9.88 13.82 5.72
N ALA A 265 -10.30 15.05 5.92
CA ALA A 265 -11.05 15.84 4.95
C ALA A 265 -10.71 17.32 5.04
N ALA A 266 -10.79 18.00 3.89
CA ALA A 266 -10.84 19.45 3.83
C ALA A 266 -12.29 19.89 3.67
N THR A 267 -12.74 20.87 4.44
CA THR A 267 -14.13 21.35 4.45
C THR A 267 -14.20 22.86 4.26
N SER A 268 -15.23 23.30 3.55
CA SER A 268 -15.75 24.67 3.59
C SER A 268 -17.18 24.62 4.17
N ASP A 269 -17.89 25.76 4.16
CA ASP A 269 -19.26 25.84 4.68
C ASP A 269 -20.22 24.85 3.96
N ASP A 270 -20.04 24.64 2.64
CA ASP A 270 -20.96 23.88 1.82
C ASP A 270 -20.40 22.59 1.21
N SER A 271 -19.11 22.28 1.42
CA SER A 271 -18.44 21.20 0.68
C SER A 271 -17.39 20.48 1.52
N THR A 272 -17.21 19.20 1.17
CA THR A 272 -16.18 18.33 1.80
C THR A 272 -15.38 17.62 0.72
N TRP A 273 -14.05 17.65 0.83
CA TRP A 273 -13.10 16.95 -0.03
C TRP A 273 -12.34 15.91 0.79
N HIS A 274 -12.23 14.74 0.24
CA HIS A 274 -11.64 13.57 0.91
C HIS A 274 -10.23 13.26 0.42
N ILE A 275 -9.61 12.26 1.01
CA ILE A 275 -8.34 11.67 0.57
C ILE A 275 -8.36 11.43 -0.95
N GLY A 276 -7.32 11.87 -1.67
CA GLY A 276 -7.19 11.78 -3.12
C GLY A 276 -7.77 12.98 -3.88
N ASP A 277 -8.63 13.79 -3.26
CA ASP A 277 -9.27 14.92 -3.92
C ASP A 277 -8.33 16.14 -4.06
N SER A 278 -8.72 17.02 -4.99
CA SER A 278 -8.14 18.36 -5.15
C SER A 278 -9.17 19.42 -4.80
N VAL A 279 -8.72 20.45 -4.08
CA VAL A 279 -9.57 21.58 -3.69
C VAL A 279 -8.83 22.90 -3.89
N SER A 280 -9.54 23.95 -4.35
CA SER A 280 -8.98 25.29 -4.53
C SER A 280 -9.29 26.20 -3.34
N LEU A 281 -8.33 27.07 -3.01
CA LEU A 281 -8.49 28.14 -2.03
C LEU A 281 -9.15 29.40 -2.61
N GLN A 282 -9.53 29.41 -3.87
CA GLN A 282 -10.16 30.59 -4.52
C GLN A 282 -11.45 31.03 -3.81
N ASN A 283 -12.15 30.13 -3.16
CA ASN A 283 -13.38 30.42 -2.42
C ASN A 283 -13.15 30.70 -0.91
N GLY A 284 -11.90 30.89 -0.51
CA GLY A 284 -11.54 31.20 0.86
C GLY A 284 -10.79 30.08 1.59
N PRO A 285 -10.54 30.28 2.89
CA PRO A 285 -9.82 29.30 3.71
C PRO A 285 -10.65 28.03 3.90
N LEU A 286 -9.97 26.89 4.04
CA LEU A 286 -10.56 25.60 4.33
C LEU A 286 -10.24 25.18 5.77
N THR A 287 -11.07 24.31 6.34
CA THR A 287 -10.73 23.61 7.58
C THR A 287 -10.32 22.17 7.23
N LEU A 288 -9.10 21.80 7.61
CA LEU A 288 -8.64 20.41 7.53
C LEU A 288 -8.97 19.71 8.85
N ILE A 289 -9.63 18.58 8.74
CA ILE A 289 -10.09 17.75 9.88
C ILE A 289 -9.43 16.40 9.76
N ALA A 290 -8.79 15.98 10.84
CA ALA A 290 -8.32 14.62 11.04
C ALA A 290 -8.94 14.08 12.33
N ASP A 291 -9.58 12.91 12.29
CA ASP A 291 -10.17 12.26 13.46
C ASP A 291 -10.09 10.75 13.31
N VAL A 292 -9.61 10.06 14.36
CA VAL A 292 -9.46 8.62 14.44
C VAL A 292 -10.10 8.08 15.73
N ASP A 293 -10.69 6.90 15.67
CA ASP A 293 -11.43 6.33 16.81
C ASP A 293 -10.54 5.87 17.97
N LEU A 294 -9.26 5.64 17.72
CA LEU A 294 -8.33 5.08 18.72
C LEU A 294 -7.39 6.16 19.28
N ASP A 295 -6.93 5.95 20.51
CA ASP A 295 -5.91 6.81 21.12
C ASP A 295 -4.61 6.71 20.31
N ALA A 296 -4.33 7.76 19.55
CA ALA A 296 -3.19 7.89 18.67
C ALA A 296 -2.74 9.35 18.59
N GLU A 297 -1.44 9.59 18.51
CA GLU A 297 -0.93 10.87 18.02
C GLU A 297 -1.18 10.91 16.52
N VAL A 298 -1.83 11.95 16.03
CA VAL A 298 -2.07 12.21 14.61
C VAL A 298 -1.33 13.46 14.19
N GLN A 299 -0.67 13.38 13.04
CA GLN A 299 0.13 14.48 12.49
C GLN A 299 -0.34 14.77 11.05
N ILE A 300 -0.75 16.00 10.81
CA ILE A 300 -0.98 16.49 9.46
C ILE A 300 0.37 16.93 8.89
N ILE A 301 0.75 16.32 7.80
CA ILE A 301 1.97 16.62 7.05
C ILE A 301 1.61 17.51 5.87
N ARG A 302 2.32 18.63 5.69
CA ARG A 302 2.23 19.49 4.51
C ARG A 302 3.55 19.51 3.78
N ASN A 303 3.58 19.10 2.53
CA ASN A 303 4.78 19.10 1.68
C ASN A 303 5.99 18.45 2.40
N GLY A 304 5.79 17.30 3.05
CA GLY A 304 6.82 16.55 3.77
C GLY A 304 7.20 17.10 5.15
N ARG A 305 6.48 18.07 5.69
CA ARG A 305 6.76 18.65 7.01
C ARG A 305 5.54 18.63 7.90
N VAL A 306 5.73 18.35 9.18
CA VAL A 306 4.65 18.44 10.17
C VAL A 306 4.06 19.84 10.16
N PHE A 307 2.78 19.93 9.87
CA PHE A 307 2.00 21.16 9.84
C PHE A 307 1.19 21.37 11.12
N ALA A 308 0.54 20.29 11.58
CA ALA A 308 -0.22 20.29 12.83
C ALA A 308 -0.20 18.88 13.43
N LYS A 309 -0.40 18.80 14.74
CA LYS A 309 -0.52 17.51 15.45
C LYS A 309 -1.46 17.60 16.64
N GLY A 310 -2.03 16.49 17.01
CA GLY A 310 -2.92 16.34 18.15
C GLY A 310 -3.07 14.90 18.60
N LEU A 311 -3.87 14.70 19.63
CA LEU A 311 -4.24 13.39 20.13
C LEU A 311 -5.65 13.06 19.62
N ARG A 312 -5.82 12.01 18.83
CA ARG A 312 -7.04 11.57 18.17
C ARG A 312 -7.57 12.53 17.12
N GLU A 313 -7.67 13.81 17.43
CA GLU A 313 -8.28 14.82 16.57
C GLU A 313 -7.33 16.00 16.32
N VAL A 314 -7.35 16.50 15.09
CA VAL A 314 -6.76 17.79 14.69
C VAL A 314 -7.74 18.52 13.80
N ARG A 315 -8.04 19.78 14.16
CA ARG A 315 -8.76 20.74 13.30
C ARG A 315 -7.86 21.94 13.04
N GLN A 316 -7.60 22.20 11.78
CA GLN A 316 -6.68 23.26 11.41
C GLN A 316 -7.18 24.04 10.19
N THR A 317 -7.29 25.36 10.32
CA THR A 317 -7.55 26.24 9.17
C THR A 317 -6.35 26.26 8.25
N ILE A 318 -6.57 26.07 6.95
CA ILE A 318 -5.56 26.13 5.89
C ILE A 318 -5.84 27.28 4.94
N THR A 319 -4.79 28.09 4.70
CA THR A 319 -4.80 29.27 3.85
C THR A 319 -3.69 29.25 2.81
N ARG A 320 -3.00 28.11 2.68
CA ARG A 320 -1.87 27.92 1.75
C ARG A 320 -2.03 26.64 0.98
N SER A 321 -1.78 26.71 -0.32
CA SER A 321 -1.70 25.55 -1.19
C SER A 321 -0.61 24.56 -0.75
N GLY A 322 -0.78 23.30 -1.08
CA GLY A 322 0.17 22.23 -0.74
C GLY A 322 -0.46 20.86 -0.79
N VAL A 323 0.37 19.85 -0.55
CA VAL A 323 0.01 18.45 -0.45
C VAL A 323 -0.12 18.11 1.03
N TYR A 324 -1.32 17.72 1.45
CA TYR A 324 -1.64 17.46 2.85
C TYR A 324 -1.98 15.98 3.05
N ARG A 325 -1.30 15.29 3.95
CA ARG A 325 -1.57 13.91 4.32
C ARG A 325 -1.53 13.70 5.83
N LEU A 326 -2.05 12.58 6.31
CA LEU A 326 -2.09 12.23 7.73
C LEU A 326 -1.11 11.09 8.02
N GLU A 327 -0.39 11.21 9.11
CA GLU A 327 0.34 10.13 9.77
C GLU A 327 -0.24 9.91 11.17
N GLY A 328 -0.42 8.66 11.54
CA GLY A 328 -0.86 8.25 12.87
C GLY A 328 0.20 7.41 13.59
N TYR A 329 0.37 7.68 14.89
CA TYR A 329 1.31 6.95 15.74
C TYR A 329 0.60 6.44 16.99
N ARG A 330 0.75 5.16 17.30
CA ARG A 330 0.23 4.57 18.53
C ARG A 330 1.35 4.06 19.41
N LYS A 331 1.33 4.48 20.68
CA LYS A 331 2.40 4.15 21.65
C LYS A 331 3.80 4.47 21.11
N GLY A 332 3.93 5.58 20.36
CA GLY A 332 5.17 6.03 19.73
C GLY A 332 5.60 5.22 18.49
N ARG A 333 4.74 4.35 17.94
CA ARG A 333 5.05 3.54 16.77
C ARG A 333 4.22 3.95 15.55
N PRO A 334 4.77 3.88 14.33
CA PRO A 334 4.06 4.07 13.09
C PRO A 334 2.82 3.16 13.03
N TRP A 335 1.68 3.73 12.63
CA TRP A 335 0.41 3.03 12.68
C TRP A 335 -0.46 3.24 11.45
N LEU A 336 -0.66 4.49 11.02
CA LEU A 336 -1.59 4.88 9.95
C LEU A 336 -0.96 5.90 9.03
N TYR A 337 -1.17 5.74 7.71
CA TYR A 337 -0.74 6.68 6.67
C TYR A 337 -1.84 6.85 5.63
N THR A 338 -2.20 8.11 5.34
CA THR A 338 -3.18 8.40 4.28
C THR A 338 -2.48 8.88 3.01
N ASN A 339 -3.11 8.64 1.87
CA ASN A 339 -2.82 9.41 0.68
C ASN A 339 -3.23 10.88 0.88
N PRO A 340 -2.72 11.82 0.06
CA PRO A 340 -2.93 13.23 0.30
C PRO A 340 -4.26 13.78 -0.19
N ILE A 341 -4.63 14.93 0.40
CA ILE A 341 -5.53 15.92 -0.18
C ILE A 341 -4.66 17.01 -0.82
N TYR A 342 -4.97 17.40 -2.03
CA TYR A 342 -4.21 18.39 -2.80
C TYR A 342 -4.91 19.74 -2.77
N VAL A 343 -4.32 20.69 -2.09
CA VAL A 343 -4.85 22.06 -1.99
C VAL A 343 -4.14 22.93 -3.01
N VAL A 344 -4.88 23.48 -3.95
CA VAL A 344 -4.37 24.38 -4.99
C VAL A 344 -4.83 25.81 -4.76
N GLU A 345 -4.19 26.76 -5.46
CA GLU A 345 -4.57 28.19 -5.39
C GLU A 345 -5.85 28.50 -6.13
#